data_2468b9dd19af02094b49caf60350052e
#
_entry.id   2468b9dd19af02094b49caf60350052e
#
_cell.length_a   1.000
_cell.length_b   1.000
_cell.length_c   1.000
_cell.angle_alpha   90.00
_cell.angle_beta   90.00
_cell.angle_gamma   90.00
#
_symmetry.space_group_name_H-M   'P 1'
#
loop_
_entity.id
_entity.type
_entity.pdbx_description
1 polymer ?
#
loop_
_entity_poly.entity_id
_entity_poly.type
_entity_poly.pdbx_seq_one_letter_code
_entity_poly.pdbx_strand_id
1 'polypeptide(L)'
;LCGFNLMYPGNFNGYFGFAGFGISSPDGAAGLIDYAGGKYTYYTDFIFQAMFAATAATIVSGAVAERIKLPSFLVFSTIYVAIIYPIVGSWKWGAGWLDQMGFYDFAGSTLVHSVGGWAALVGAIILGPRLGKYAKDGSIRPIRGHNLPLASIGVFLLWFGWYGFNGGSVLSADPGGVSLVFVTTTLAGAAGIIGAMVASWSISKKPDLSMILNGSLAGLVGITAGADVINPINSVIVGFIAGLIVVVAVIQLDKARIDDPVGAISVHLVCGIWGTLAVGIFSSSHSIVTQFCLLYTSPSPRDSSQS
;
A
#
# COMPACT_ATOMS: atom_id res chain seq x y z
N LEU A 1 0.96 -6.84 -19.22
CA LEU A 1 1.23 -6.56 -20.65
C LEU A 1 0.49 -5.31 -21.16
N CYS A 2 -0.73 -5.02 -20.70
CA CYS A 2 -1.43 -3.75 -21.00
C CYS A 2 -1.28 -2.74 -19.86
N GLY A 3 -1.25 -3.20 -18.61
CA GLY A 3 -1.19 -2.32 -17.44
C GLY A 3 0.07 -1.46 -17.38
N PHE A 4 1.23 -2.00 -17.71
CA PHE A 4 2.47 -1.23 -17.76
C PHE A 4 2.37 -0.07 -18.77
N ASN A 5 1.77 -0.30 -19.92
CA ASN A 5 1.56 0.70 -20.97
C ASN A 5 0.41 1.67 -20.66
N LEU A 6 -0.43 1.38 -19.67
CA LEU A 6 -1.38 2.34 -19.09
C LEU A 6 -0.72 3.19 -18.01
N MET A 7 0.23 2.64 -17.26
CA MET A 7 0.97 3.36 -16.22
C MET A 7 1.99 4.33 -16.81
N TYR A 8 2.64 3.94 -17.90
CA TYR A 8 3.65 4.73 -18.65
C TYR A 8 3.22 4.91 -20.11
N PRO A 9 2.20 5.74 -20.36
CA PRO A 9 1.48 5.72 -21.63
C PRO A 9 2.15 6.45 -22.81
N GLY A 10 3.31 7.08 -22.63
CA GLY A 10 3.95 7.87 -23.67
C GLY A 10 3.18 9.15 -24.01
N ASN A 11 2.20 9.08 -24.90
CA ASN A 11 1.26 10.17 -25.13
C ASN A 11 0.20 10.18 -24.03
N PHE A 12 0.24 11.23 -23.20
CA PHE A 12 -0.52 11.27 -21.97
C PHE A 12 -1.13 12.66 -21.73
N ASN A 13 -2.44 12.70 -21.44
CA ASN A 13 -3.14 13.95 -21.12
C ASN A 13 -3.14 14.29 -19.62
N GLY A 14 -2.37 13.53 -18.82
CA GLY A 14 -2.30 13.66 -17.36
C GLY A 14 -3.29 12.77 -16.60
N TYR A 15 -4.35 12.31 -17.23
CA TYR A 15 -5.40 11.48 -16.63
C TYR A 15 -5.47 10.07 -17.22
N PHE A 16 -5.33 9.96 -18.55
CA PHE A 16 -5.40 8.72 -19.27
C PHE A 16 -4.52 8.75 -20.53
N GLY A 17 -3.88 7.63 -20.80
CA GLY A 17 -3.12 7.36 -22.01
C GLY A 17 -2.84 5.86 -22.14
N PHE A 18 -2.45 5.42 -23.32
CA PHE A 18 -2.17 4.01 -23.58
C PHE A 18 -1.11 3.84 -24.66
N ALA A 19 0.00 3.19 -24.34
CA ALA A 19 1.12 2.94 -25.24
C ALA A 19 1.00 1.63 -26.05
N GLY A 20 -0.15 0.96 -26.02
CA GLY A 20 -0.36 -0.28 -26.75
C GLY A 20 -0.26 -1.55 -25.90
N PHE A 21 -0.25 -2.69 -26.57
CA PHE A 21 -0.19 -4.01 -25.92
C PHE A 21 1.22 -4.62 -26.03
N GLY A 22 1.56 -5.45 -25.04
CA GLY A 22 2.85 -6.12 -24.99
C GLY A 22 3.86 -5.40 -24.13
N ILE A 23 5.07 -5.94 -24.08
CA ILE A 23 6.25 -5.37 -23.43
C ILE A 23 7.39 -5.41 -24.43
N SER A 24 7.60 -4.31 -25.11
CA SER A 24 8.73 -4.12 -26.01
C SER A 24 9.43 -2.82 -25.66
N SER A 25 10.75 -2.83 -25.57
CA SER A 25 11.49 -1.61 -25.34
C SER A 25 11.22 -0.63 -26.47
N PRO A 26 10.90 0.64 -26.15
CA PRO A 26 10.61 1.68 -27.16
C PRO A 26 11.71 1.84 -28.20
N ASP A 27 12.97 1.69 -27.76
CA ASP A 27 14.17 1.88 -28.58
C ASP A 27 14.86 0.55 -28.96
N GLY A 28 14.10 -0.55 -28.99
CA GLY A 28 14.62 -1.88 -29.31
C GLY A 28 15.71 -2.33 -28.35
N ALA A 29 16.81 -2.88 -28.87
CA ALA A 29 17.90 -3.40 -28.05
C ALA A 29 18.64 -2.31 -27.25
N ALA A 30 18.76 -1.09 -27.79
CA ALA A 30 19.38 0.02 -27.07
C ALA A 30 18.55 0.42 -25.83
N GLY A 31 17.24 0.51 -25.95
CA GLY A 31 16.36 0.82 -24.83
C GLY A 31 16.33 -0.23 -23.71
N LEU A 32 16.81 -1.44 -23.96
CA LEU A 32 17.01 -2.42 -22.90
C LEU A 32 18.16 -2.05 -21.95
N ILE A 33 19.21 -1.41 -22.46
CA ILE A 33 20.44 -1.09 -21.74
C ILE A 33 20.43 0.35 -21.26
N ASP A 34 20.02 1.28 -22.13
CA ASP A 34 20.09 2.72 -21.88
C ASP A 34 18.81 3.28 -21.22
N TYR A 35 17.85 2.42 -20.89
CA TYR A 35 16.63 2.80 -20.19
C TYR A 35 16.94 3.50 -18.87
N ALA A 36 16.19 4.55 -18.56
CA ALA A 36 16.36 5.36 -17.35
C ALA A 36 17.82 5.90 -17.16
N GLY A 37 18.51 6.24 -18.25
CA GLY A 37 19.89 6.70 -18.22
C GLY A 37 20.89 5.63 -17.80
N GLY A 38 20.63 4.38 -18.11
CA GLY A 38 21.49 3.24 -17.80
C GLY A 38 21.43 2.75 -16.34
N LYS A 39 20.52 3.28 -15.53
CA LYS A 39 20.40 2.87 -14.11
C LYS A 39 19.79 1.49 -13.94
N TYR A 40 18.85 1.14 -14.80
CA TYR A 40 18.19 -0.17 -14.85
C TYR A 40 17.58 -0.41 -16.23
N THR A 41 17.22 -1.66 -16.54
CA THR A 41 16.66 -2.00 -17.85
C THR A 41 15.14 -1.86 -17.88
N TYR A 42 14.57 -1.73 -19.07
CA TYR A 42 13.12 -1.72 -19.28
C TYR A 42 12.41 -2.93 -18.64
N TYR A 43 13.00 -4.13 -18.76
CA TYR A 43 12.43 -5.34 -18.15
C TYR A 43 12.55 -5.36 -16.62
N THR A 44 13.58 -4.73 -16.07
CA THR A 44 13.70 -4.54 -14.60
C THR A 44 12.55 -3.64 -14.09
N ASP A 45 12.27 -2.54 -14.80
CA ASP A 45 11.14 -1.68 -14.43
C ASP A 45 9.80 -2.40 -14.56
N PHE A 46 9.61 -3.13 -15.66
CA PHE A 46 8.39 -3.91 -15.85
C PHE A 46 8.13 -4.90 -14.71
N ILE A 47 9.11 -5.73 -14.34
CA ILE A 47 8.92 -6.71 -13.28
C ILE A 47 8.74 -6.04 -11.91
N PHE A 48 9.45 -4.96 -11.66
CA PHE A 48 9.31 -4.17 -10.44
C PHE A 48 7.88 -3.62 -10.30
N GLN A 49 7.36 -2.94 -11.32
CA GLN A 49 5.99 -2.42 -11.33
C GLN A 49 4.92 -3.51 -11.31
N ALA A 50 5.19 -4.67 -11.92
CA ALA A 50 4.29 -5.81 -11.85
C ALA A 50 4.11 -6.32 -10.42
N MET A 51 5.17 -6.30 -9.59
CA MET A 51 5.08 -6.68 -8.17
C MET A 51 4.29 -5.68 -7.35
N PHE A 52 4.33 -4.40 -7.67
CA PHE A 52 3.49 -3.37 -7.05
C PHE A 52 2.01 -3.59 -7.37
N ALA A 53 1.69 -3.84 -8.64
CA ALA A 53 0.32 -4.19 -9.05
C ALA A 53 -0.18 -5.47 -8.37
N ALA A 54 0.66 -6.49 -8.28
CA ALA A 54 0.35 -7.73 -7.57
C ALA A 54 0.12 -7.48 -6.08
N THR A 55 0.90 -6.60 -5.45
CA THR A 55 0.73 -6.21 -4.04
C THR A 55 -0.63 -5.54 -3.82
N ALA A 56 -1.02 -4.58 -4.66
CA ALA A 56 -2.32 -3.93 -4.55
C ALA A 56 -3.48 -4.94 -4.66
N ALA A 57 -3.40 -5.91 -5.58
CA ALA A 57 -4.41 -6.96 -5.71
C ALA A 57 -4.41 -7.93 -4.52
N THR A 58 -3.24 -8.30 -3.97
CA THR A 58 -3.15 -9.24 -2.85
C THR A 58 -3.68 -8.66 -1.54
N ILE A 59 -3.63 -7.33 -1.36
CA ILE A 59 -4.29 -6.65 -0.24
C ILE A 59 -5.78 -6.97 -0.21
N VAL A 60 -6.43 -6.93 -1.38
CA VAL A 60 -7.85 -7.28 -1.49
C VAL A 60 -8.09 -8.73 -1.10
N SER A 61 -7.20 -9.65 -1.47
CA SER A 61 -7.37 -11.08 -1.14
C SER A 61 -7.50 -11.32 0.36
N GLY A 62 -6.75 -10.59 1.18
CA GLY A 62 -6.80 -10.67 2.64
C GLY A 62 -8.16 -10.24 3.20
N ALA A 63 -8.69 -9.13 2.70
CA ALA A 63 -9.97 -8.58 3.17
C ALA A 63 -11.18 -9.44 2.77
N VAL A 64 -11.14 -10.10 1.61
CA VAL A 64 -12.24 -10.93 1.10
C VAL A 64 -12.05 -12.44 1.39
N ALA A 65 -11.00 -12.79 2.13
CA ALA A 65 -10.69 -14.16 2.49
C ALA A 65 -11.87 -14.89 3.13
N GLU A 66 -11.97 -16.21 2.89
CA GLU A 66 -13.01 -17.11 3.39
C GLU A 66 -14.46 -16.81 2.88
N ARG A 67 -14.63 -15.82 1.99
CA ARG A 67 -15.96 -15.39 1.48
C ARG A 67 -16.05 -15.39 -0.04
N ILE A 68 -14.98 -14.97 -0.71
CA ILE A 68 -14.96 -14.86 -2.16
C ILE A 68 -14.75 -16.23 -2.83
N LYS A 69 -15.40 -16.45 -3.97
CA LYS A 69 -15.10 -17.61 -4.82
C LYS A 69 -13.82 -17.34 -5.61
N LEU A 70 -12.93 -18.33 -5.69
CA LEU A 70 -11.67 -18.20 -6.40
C LEU A 70 -11.80 -17.69 -7.84
N PRO A 71 -12.73 -18.20 -8.70
CA PRO A 71 -12.88 -17.67 -10.05
C PRO A 71 -13.24 -16.19 -10.08
N SER A 72 -14.10 -15.73 -9.15
CA SER A 72 -14.49 -14.32 -9.06
C SER A 72 -13.30 -13.45 -8.65
N PHE A 73 -12.45 -13.93 -7.72
CA PHE A 73 -11.24 -13.22 -7.35
C PHE A 73 -10.23 -13.15 -8.49
N LEU A 74 -10.06 -14.22 -9.27
CA LEU A 74 -9.18 -14.22 -10.44
C LEU A 74 -9.62 -13.22 -11.51
N VAL A 75 -10.91 -13.14 -11.81
CA VAL A 75 -11.46 -12.14 -12.74
C VAL A 75 -11.23 -10.73 -12.20
N PHE A 76 -11.59 -10.50 -10.94
CA PHE A 76 -11.36 -9.20 -10.28
C PHE A 76 -9.89 -8.78 -10.35
N SER A 77 -8.98 -9.64 -9.89
CA SER A 77 -7.55 -9.31 -9.84
C SER A 77 -6.98 -9.04 -11.23
N THR A 78 -7.42 -9.80 -12.25
CA THR A 78 -6.99 -9.57 -13.64
C THR A 78 -7.39 -8.19 -14.14
N ILE A 79 -8.66 -7.79 -13.95
CA ILE A 79 -9.14 -6.46 -14.36
C ILE A 79 -8.43 -5.37 -13.54
N TYR A 80 -8.27 -5.60 -12.24
CA TYR A 80 -7.69 -4.64 -11.32
C TYR A 80 -6.22 -4.32 -11.66
N VAL A 81 -5.38 -5.34 -11.89
CA VAL A 81 -3.96 -5.14 -12.22
C VAL A 81 -3.74 -4.74 -13.68
N ALA A 82 -4.68 -5.07 -14.58
CA ALA A 82 -4.55 -4.71 -15.99
C ALA A 82 -5.00 -3.28 -16.30
N ILE A 83 -5.96 -2.74 -15.55
CA ILE A 83 -6.65 -1.49 -15.90
C ILE A 83 -6.66 -0.50 -14.73
N ILE A 84 -7.28 -0.84 -13.60
CA ILE A 84 -7.60 0.11 -12.53
C ILE A 84 -6.32 0.62 -11.85
N TYR A 85 -5.51 -0.29 -11.34
CA TYR A 85 -4.27 0.05 -10.66
C TYR A 85 -3.30 0.85 -11.54
N PRO A 86 -3.03 0.46 -12.82
CA PRO A 86 -2.12 1.20 -13.67
C PRO A 86 -2.59 2.61 -14.00
N ILE A 87 -3.89 2.83 -14.18
CA ILE A 87 -4.42 4.18 -14.42
C ILE A 87 -4.14 5.07 -13.21
N VAL A 88 -4.41 4.59 -11.98
CA VAL A 88 -4.10 5.35 -10.77
C VAL A 88 -2.59 5.58 -10.63
N GLY A 89 -1.77 4.56 -10.91
CA GLY A 89 -0.32 4.67 -10.91
C GLY A 89 0.21 5.70 -11.91
N SER A 90 -0.42 5.83 -13.08
CA SER A 90 -0.03 6.83 -14.09
C SER A 90 -0.18 8.27 -13.62
N TRP A 91 -1.11 8.55 -12.71
CA TRP A 91 -1.36 9.90 -12.21
C TRP A 91 -0.19 10.46 -11.40
N LYS A 92 0.61 9.61 -10.76
CA LYS A 92 1.83 10.02 -10.04
C LYS A 92 3.09 9.52 -10.75
N TRP A 93 3.28 8.21 -10.84
CA TRP A 93 4.52 7.63 -11.36
C TRP A 93 4.64 7.72 -12.88
N GLY A 94 3.53 7.87 -13.60
CA GLY A 94 3.50 8.18 -15.02
C GLY A 94 3.59 9.67 -15.36
N ALA A 95 3.97 10.54 -14.42
CA ALA A 95 4.04 12.00 -14.56
C ALA A 95 2.67 12.65 -14.87
N GLY A 96 1.59 12.08 -14.36
CA GLY A 96 0.22 12.58 -14.51
C GLY A 96 -0.12 13.76 -13.60
N TRP A 97 -1.40 14.05 -13.49
CA TRP A 97 -1.92 15.23 -12.81
C TRP A 97 -1.54 15.30 -11.32
N LEU A 98 -1.48 14.17 -10.60
CA LEU A 98 -1.05 14.16 -9.20
C LEU A 98 0.42 14.56 -9.05
N ASP A 99 1.28 14.08 -9.95
CA ASP A 99 2.70 14.45 -9.96
C ASP A 99 2.88 15.93 -10.25
N GLN A 100 2.18 16.45 -11.28
CA GLN A 100 2.21 17.86 -11.67
C GLN A 100 1.72 18.80 -10.56
N MET A 101 0.84 18.34 -9.68
CA MET A 101 0.37 19.09 -8.50
C MET A 101 1.30 18.95 -7.29
N GLY A 102 2.41 18.21 -7.39
CA GLY A 102 3.39 18.06 -6.31
C GLY A 102 3.04 17.01 -5.27
N PHE A 103 2.11 16.09 -5.55
CA PHE A 103 1.86 14.93 -4.71
C PHE A 103 3.09 14.04 -4.64
N TYR A 104 3.44 13.60 -3.43
CA TYR A 104 4.60 12.75 -3.21
C TYR A 104 4.21 11.42 -2.61
N ASP A 105 4.63 10.36 -3.23
CA ASP A 105 4.51 8.98 -2.75
C ASP A 105 5.67 8.16 -3.33
N PHE A 106 6.73 8.03 -2.53
CA PHE A 106 7.98 7.40 -2.96
C PHE A 106 7.78 5.95 -3.41
N ALA A 107 7.21 5.12 -2.55
CA ALA A 107 7.07 3.70 -2.83
C ALA A 107 5.63 3.17 -2.69
N GLY A 108 4.61 4.02 -2.48
CA GLY A 108 3.22 3.60 -2.63
C GLY A 108 2.41 3.43 -1.35
N SER A 109 2.60 4.24 -0.31
CA SER A 109 1.64 4.25 0.81
C SER A 109 0.21 4.52 0.33
N THR A 110 0.04 5.44 -0.63
CA THR A 110 -1.24 5.67 -1.30
C THR A 110 -1.39 4.78 -2.52
N LEU A 111 -0.47 4.90 -3.49
CA LEU A 111 -0.61 4.33 -4.84
C LEU A 111 -0.65 2.79 -4.88
N VAL A 112 -0.14 2.13 -3.86
CA VAL A 112 -0.23 0.68 -3.72
C VAL A 112 -1.14 0.31 -2.56
N HIS A 113 -0.77 0.77 -1.35
CA HIS A 113 -1.42 0.29 -0.13
C HIS A 113 -2.82 0.86 0.05
N SER A 114 -3.02 2.19 -0.07
CA SER A 114 -4.37 2.75 0.05
C SER A 114 -5.24 2.38 -1.15
N VAL A 115 -4.70 2.33 -2.37
CA VAL A 115 -5.46 1.90 -3.56
C VAL A 115 -5.95 0.46 -3.39
N GLY A 116 -5.07 -0.47 -2.99
CA GLY A 116 -5.48 -1.83 -2.64
C GLY A 116 -6.44 -1.88 -1.46
N GLY A 117 -6.22 -1.04 -0.45
CA GLY A 117 -7.04 -0.94 0.75
C GLY A 117 -8.47 -0.42 0.49
N TRP A 118 -8.65 0.53 -0.44
CA TRP A 118 -9.98 0.97 -0.87
C TRP A 118 -10.74 -0.15 -1.58
N ALA A 119 -10.10 -0.85 -2.49
CA ALA A 119 -10.71 -2.00 -3.16
C ALA A 119 -11.04 -3.13 -2.15
N ALA A 120 -10.17 -3.34 -1.15
CA ALA A 120 -10.40 -4.27 -0.06
C ALA A 120 -11.63 -3.88 0.80
N LEU A 121 -11.77 -2.61 1.14
CA LEU A 121 -12.92 -2.09 1.90
C LEU A 121 -14.22 -2.30 1.13
N VAL A 122 -14.27 -1.90 -0.13
CA VAL A 122 -15.45 -2.08 -0.98
C VAL A 122 -15.78 -3.56 -1.13
N GLY A 123 -14.78 -4.42 -1.38
CA GLY A 123 -14.96 -5.87 -1.46
C GLY A 123 -15.52 -6.47 -0.17
N ALA A 124 -15.02 -6.05 1.00
CA ALA A 124 -15.51 -6.51 2.29
C ALA A 124 -16.96 -6.07 2.55
N ILE A 125 -17.33 -4.85 2.16
CA ILE A 125 -18.70 -4.32 2.29
C ILE A 125 -19.67 -5.10 1.37
N ILE A 126 -19.32 -5.32 0.11
CA ILE A 126 -20.17 -6.00 -0.88
C ILE A 126 -20.41 -7.46 -0.49
N LEU A 127 -19.36 -8.17 -0.06
CA LEU A 127 -19.47 -9.58 0.32
C LEU A 127 -20.10 -9.79 1.70
N GLY A 128 -20.12 -8.77 2.53
CA GLY A 128 -20.57 -8.86 3.91
C GLY A 128 -19.59 -9.61 4.81
N PRO A 129 -19.91 -9.78 6.09
CA PRO A 129 -19.05 -10.46 7.06
C PRO A 129 -19.05 -11.98 6.88
N ARG A 130 -18.00 -12.64 7.39
CA ARG A 130 -17.94 -14.09 7.49
C ARG A 130 -19.07 -14.64 8.38
N LEU A 131 -19.57 -15.82 8.05
CA LEU A 131 -20.63 -16.44 8.81
C LEU A 131 -20.24 -16.59 10.30
N GLY A 132 -21.10 -16.12 11.19
CA GLY A 132 -20.89 -16.18 12.63
C GLY A 132 -19.97 -15.10 13.23
N LYS A 133 -19.39 -14.19 12.45
CA LYS A 133 -18.58 -13.08 12.95
C LYS A 133 -19.39 -12.12 13.83
N TYR A 134 -20.58 -11.79 13.44
CA TYR A 134 -21.50 -10.94 14.19
C TYR A 134 -22.75 -11.71 14.57
N ALA A 135 -23.02 -11.84 15.87
CA ALA A 135 -24.18 -12.57 16.37
C ALA A 135 -25.47 -11.73 16.30
N LYS A 136 -26.61 -12.39 16.39
CA LYS A 136 -27.92 -11.72 16.35
C LYS A 136 -28.16 -10.78 17.55
N ASP A 137 -27.51 -11.07 18.68
CA ASP A 137 -27.52 -10.24 19.89
C ASP A 137 -26.60 -9.01 19.81
N GLY A 138 -25.95 -8.81 18.67
CA GLY A 138 -25.03 -7.69 18.43
C GLY A 138 -23.58 -7.95 18.87
N SER A 139 -23.30 -9.09 19.52
CA SER A 139 -21.94 -9.41 19.97
C SER A 139 -21.00 -9.73 18.79
N ILE A 140 -19.74 -9.31 18.94
CA ILE A 140 -18.67 -9.58 17.98
C ILE A 140 -17.97 -10.87 18.42
N ARG A 141 -17.92 -11.86 17.54
CA ARG A 141 -17.25 -13.13 17.78
C ARG A 141 -15.91 -13.17 17.06
N PRO A 142 -14.77 -13.28 17.79
CA PRO A 142 -13.48 -13.39 17.15
C PRO A 142 -13.35 -14.73 16.41
N ILE A 143 -13.06 -14.67 15.11
CA ILE A 143 -12.68 -15.84 14.31
C ILE A 143 -11.16 -15.87 14.29
N ARG A 144 -10.56 -16.77 15.06
CA ARG A 144 -9.11 -16.85 15.21
C ARG A 144 -8.45 -17.49 13.99
N GLY A 145 -7.25 -17.02 13.64
CA GLY A 145 -6.41 -17.69 12.66
C GLY A 145 -6.00 -19.10 13.14
N HIS A 146 -5.85 -20.02 12.21
CA HIS A 146 -5.55 -21.42 12.49
C HIS A 146 -4.07 -21.69 12.84
N ASN A 147 -3.14 -20.80 12.43
CA ASN A 147 -1.70 -21.01 12.63
C ASN A 147 -0.95 -19.67 12.77
N LEU A 148 -0.81 -19.18 14.00
CA LEU A 148 -0.09 -17.94 14.30
C LEU A 148 1.42 -18.02 14.01
N PRO A 149 2.14 -19.14 14.28
CA PRO A 149 3.54 -19.25 13.86
C PRO A 149 3.73 -19.08 12.36
N LEU A 150 2.87 -19.68 11.54
CA LEU A 150 2.93 -19.52 10.09
C LEU A 150 2.62 -18.06 9.66
N ALA A 151 1.66 -17.40 10.31
CA ALA A 151 1.39 -15.98 10.10
C ALA A 151 2.60 -15.11 10.45
N SER A 152 3.32 -15.42 11.53
CA SER A 152 4.56 -14.72 11.90
C SER A 152 5.65 -14.87 10.85
N ILE A 153 5.86 -16.08 10.33
CA ILE A 153 6.79 -16.33 9.22
C ILE A 153 6.37 -15.49 7.99
N GLY A 154 5.08 -15.44 7.69
CA GLY A 154 4.54 -14.62 6.60
C GLY A 154 4.88 -13.13 6.76
N VAL A 155 4.76 -12.57 7.96
CA VAL A 155 5.13 -11.18 8.24
C VAL A 155 6.64 -10.94 8.08
N PHE A 156 7.50 -11.87 8.54
CA PHE A 156 8.94 -11.76 8.30
C PHE A 156 9.30 -11.81 6.81
N LEU A 157 8.64 -12.66 6.02
CA LEU A 157 8.83 -12.70 4.58
C LEU A 157 8.37 -11.41 3.90
N LEU A 158 7.25 -10.84 4.34
CA LEU A 158 6.78 -9.54 3.87
C LEU A 158 7.78 -8.42 4.21
N TRP A 159 8.31 -8.42 5.44
CA TRP A 159 9.33 -7.44 5.83
C TRP A 159 10.60 -7.60 5.00
N PHE A 160 11.07 -8.81 4.79
CA PHE A 160 12.21 -9.07 3.93
C PHE A 160 11.95 -8.55 2.49
N GLY A 161 10.76 -8.83 1.94
CA GLY A 161 10.34 -8.30 0.64
C GLY A 161 10.27 -6.76 0.61
N TRP A 162 10.02 -6.12 1.76
CA TRP A 162 9.93 -4.67 1.86
C TRP A 162 11.26 -3.95 1.59
N TYR A 163 12.38 -4.60 1.82
CA TYR A 163 13.68 -4.07 1.38
C TYR A 163 13.78 -3.98 -0.13
N GLY A 164 13.23 -4.95 -0.84
CA GLY A 164 13.06 -4.87 -2.30
C GLY A 164 12.02 -3.83 -2.72
N PHE A 165 10.92 -3.73 -1.97
CA PHE A 165 9.84 -2.80 -2.24
C PHE A 165 10.30 -1.34 -2.10
N ASN A 166 10.75 -0.94 -0.91
CA ASN A 166 11.20 0.42 -0.65
C ASN A 166 12.60 0.69 -1.21
N GLY A 167 13.56 -0.22 -1.00
CA GLY A 167 14.92 -0.05 -1.51
C GLY A 167 14.99 -0.04 -3.03
N GLY A 168 14.21 -0.89 -3.69
CA GLY A 168 14.08 -0.89 -5.15
C GLY A 168 13.48 0.42 -5.69
N SER A 169 12.67 1.11 -4.91
CA SER A 169 12.07 2.40 -5.30
C SER A 169 13.08 3.55 -5.39
N VAL A 170 14.32 3.37 -4.92
CA VAL A 170 15.42 4.30 -5.22
C VAL A 170 15.74 4.33 -6.72
N LEU A 171 15.37 3.28 -7.46
CA LEU A 171 15.55 3.13 -8.90
C LEU A 171 17.01 3.33 -9.34
N SER A 172 17.94 2.97 -8.48
CA SER A 172 19.39 3.00 -8.75
C SER A 172 20.13 2.17 -7.69
N ALA A 173 21.39 1.82 -7.97
CA ALA A 173 22.30 1.20 -7.01
C ALA A 173 23.07 2.25 -6.17
N ASP A 174 22.47 3.44 -5.96
CA ASP A 174 23.08 4.47 -5.11
C ASP A 174 23.18 3.98 -3.66
N PRO A 175 24.39 3.81 -3.10
CA PRO A 175 24.53 3.24 -1.78
C PRO A 175 23.99 4.16 -0.67
N GLY A 176 24.02 5.47 -0.87
CA GLY A 176 23.50 6.45 0.08
C GLY A 176 21.99 6.37 0.20
N GLY A 177 21.30 6.46 -0.93
CA GLY A 177 19.84 6.39 -0.99
C GLY A 177 19.29 5.04 -0.53
N VAL A 178 19.84 3.94 -1.04
CA VAL A 178 19.39 2.58 -0.66
C VAL A 178 19.59 2.31 0.83
N SER A 179 20.75 2.68 1.39
CA SER A 179 21.02 2.46 2.82
C SER A 179 20.11 3.29 3.73
N LEU A 180 19.85 4.56 3.39
CA LEU A 180 18.89 5.39 4.12
C LEU A 180 17.51 4.75 4.13
N VAL A 181 16.99 4.34 2.97
CA VAL A 181 15.68 3.71 2.82
C VAL A 181 15.59 2.41 3.61
N PHE A 182 16.64 1.60 3.65
CA PHE A 182 16.68 0.40 4.49
C PHE A 182 16.60 0.73 5.97
N VAL A 183 17.31 1.74 6.43
CA VAL A 183 17.30 2.17 7.84
C VAL A 183 15.92 2.68 8.23
N THR A 184 15.36 3.62 7.47
CA THR A 184 14.04 4.21 7.78
C THR A 184 12.92 3.16 7.75
N THR A 185 12.96 2.24 6.78
CA THR A 185 12.04 1.11 6.68
C THR A 185 12.13 0.19 7.90
N THR A 186 13.35 -0.19 8.29
CA THR A 186 13.57 -1.07 9.46
C THR A 186 13.09 -0.42 10.76
N LEU A 187 13.46 0.84 10.98
CA LEU A 187 13.09 1.56 12.20
C LEU A 187 11.58 1.76 12.31
N ALA A 188 10.91 2.10 11.21
CA ALA A 188 9.46 2.27 11.22
C ALA A 188 8.72 0.94 11.46
N GLY A 189 9.15 -0.15 10.81
CA GLY A 189 8.57 -1.48 11.03
C GLY A 189 8.71 -1.94 12.48
N ALA A 190 9.91 -1.78 13.07
CA ALA A 190 10.19 -2.11 14.45
C ALA A 190 9.40 -1.24 15.45
N ALA A 191 9.32 0.07 15.20
CA ALA A 191 8.55 1.00 16.02
C ALA A 191 7.04 0.71 15.96
N GLY A 192 6.54 0.27 14.80
CA GLY A 192 5.15 -0.15 14.63
C GLY A 192 4.77 -1.34 15.52
N ILE A 193 5.68 -2.31 15.69
CA ILE A 193 5.53 -3.41 16.66
C ILE A 193 5.29 -2.85 18.06
N ILE A 194 6.14 -1.92 18.50
CA ILE A 194 6.07 -1.33 19.84
C ILE A 194 4.75 -0.55 20.01
N GLY A 195 4.37 0.27 19.02
CA GLY A 195 3.12 1.03 19.04
C GLY A 195 1.90 0.12 19.16
N ALA A 196 1.81 -0.94 18.35
CA ALA A 196 0.72 -1.89 18.39
C ALA A 196 0.70 -2.70 19.71
N MET A 197 1.86 -3.07 20.24
CA MET A 197 1.97 -3.73 21.54
C MET A 197 1.43 -2.83 22.66
N VAL A 198 1.84 -1.56 22.70
CA VAL A 198 1.37 -0.57 23.68
C VAL A 198 -0.15 -0.39 23.58
N ALA A 199 -0.67 -0.18 22.36
CA ALA A 199 -2.10 0.02 22.16
C ALA A 199 -2.92 -1.22 22.54
N SER A 200 -2.55 -2.39 22.04
CA SER A 200 -3.30 -3.63 22.32
C SER A 200 -3.24 -3.99 23.81
N TRP A 201 -2.10 -3.82 24.46
CA TRP A 201 -1.97 -4.07 25.89
C TRP A 201 -2.79 -3.09 26.73
N SER A 202 -2.77 -1.82 26.38
CA SER A 202 -3.56 -0.80 27.09
C SER A 202 -5.07 -1.07 27.01
N ILE A 203 -5.56 -1.52 25.86
CA ILE A 203 -6.98 -1.76 25.60
C ILE A 203 -7.42 -3.13 26.15
N SER A 204 -6.67 -4.20 25.80
CA SER A 204 -7.08 -5.59 26.09
C SER A 204 -6.46 -6.14 27.38
N LYS A 205 -5.65 -5.36 28.10
CA LYS A 205 -4.89 -5.74 29.31
C LYS A 205 -3.92 -6.91 29.12
N LYS A 206 -3.67 -7.28 27.88
CA LYS A 206 -2.68 -8.29 27.46
C LYS A 206 -2.23 -8.00 26.03
N PRO A 207 -0.98 -8.29 25.68
CA PRO A 207 -0.52 -8.17 24.30
C PRO A 207 -1.21 -9.20 23.41
N ASP A 208 -1.54 -8.81 22.19
CA ASP A 208 -2.10 -9.69 21.17
C ASP A 208 -1.12 -9.83 20.01
N LEU A 209 -0.70 -11.06 19.69
CA LEU A 209 0.30 -11.31 18.68
C LEU A 209 -0.17 -10.86 17.28
N SER A 210 -1.45 -11.06 16.96
CA SER A 210 -1.96 -10.65 15.64
C SER A 210 -1.94 -9.13 15.47
N MET A 211 -2.23 -8.37 16.53
CA MET A 211 -2.11 -6.92 16.54
C MET A 211 -0.66 -6.47 16.42
N ILE A 212 0.28 -7.14 17.09
CA ILE A 212 1.71 -6.86 17.02
C ILE A 212 2.25 -7.11 15.61
N LEU A 213 1.85 -8.21 14.97
CA LEU A 213 2.20 -8.53 13.58
C LEU A 213 1.66 -7.48 12.61
N ASN A 214 0.40 -7.08 12.77
CA ASN A 214 -0.18 -5.97 12.00
C ASN A 214 0.51 -4.64 12.29
N GLY A 215 0.99 -4.42 13.51
CA GLY A 215 1.79 -3.25 13.87
C GLY A 215 3.09 -3.14 13.09
N SER A 216 3.78 -4.26 12.88
CA SER A 216 4.97 -4.31 12.02
C SER A 216 4.64 -3.83 10.61
N LEU A 217 3.61 -4.44 10.00
CA LEU A 217 3.18 -4.09 8.64
C LEU A 217 2.68 -2.63 8.54
N ALA A 218 1.96 -2.16 9.57
CA ALA A 218 1.49 -0.78 9.65
C ALA A 218 2.65 0.23 9.67
N GLY A 219 3.71 -0.06 10.43
CA GLY A 219 4.93 0.75 10.44
C GLY A 219 5.63 0.77 9.08
N LEU A 220 5.72 -0.38 8.42
CA LEU A 220 6.27 -0.50 7.07
C LEU A 220 5.44 0.30 6.05
N VAL A 221 4.11 0.17 6.06
CA VAL A 221 3.21 0.95 5.19
C VAL A 221 3.30 2.44 5.48
N GLY A 222 3.37 2.81 6.77
CA GLY A 222 3.42 4.21 7.21
C GLY A 222 4.66 4.97 6.73
N ILE A 223 5.79 4.29 6.55
CA ILE A 223 7.02 4.93 6.08
C ILE A 223 7.17 4.89 4.55
N THR A 224 6.43 4.03 3.87
CA THR A 224 6.62 3.70 2.45
C THR A 224 6.54 4.92 1.52
N ALA A 225 5.68 5.91 1.80
CA ALA A 225 5.58 7.12 0.99
C ALA A 225 6.76 8.07 1.15
N GLY A 226 7.49 8.00 2.25
CA GLY A 226 8.53 8.96 2.59
C GLY A 226 9.83 8.34 3.09
N ALA A 227 10.09 7.07 2.77
CA ALA A 227 11.26 6.36 3.27
C ALA A 227 12.60 7.00 2.87
N ASP A 228 12.61 7.76 1.80
CA ASP A 228 13.78 8.47 1.26
C ASP A 228 13.90 9.93 1.75
N VAL A 229 12.80 10.55 2.23
CA VAL A 229 12.75 11.96 2.62
C VAL A 229 12.48 12.19 4.11
N ILE A 230 12.10 11.17 4.84
CA ILE A 230 11.92 11.20 6.30
C ILE A 230 13.17 10.70 6.97
N ASN A 231 13.72 11.46 7.91
CA ASN A 231 14.94 11.08 8.62
C ASN A 231 14.72 9.88 9.58
N PRO A 232 15.79 9.18 10.02
CA PRO A 232 15.67 7.99 10.85
C PRO A 232 14.93 8.20 12.18
N ILE A 233 15.06 9.36 12.84
CA ILE A 233 14.35 9.63 14.09
C ILE A 233 12.85 9.76 13.84
N ASN A 234 12.47 10.52 12.82
CA ASN A 234 11.08 10.71 12.46
C ASN A 234 10.44 9.41 11.93
N SER A 235 11.22 8.51 11.30
CA SER A 235 10.71 7.20 10.87
C SER A 235 10.27 6.32 12.05
N VAL A 236 10.96 6.41 13.21
CA VAL A 236 10.51 5.76 14.45
C VAL A 236 9.17 6.33 14.90
N ILE A 237 8.99 7.64 14.85
CA ILE A 237 7.73 8.30 15.24
C ILE A 237 6.60 7.86 14.29
N VAL A 238 6.86 7.90 12.99
CA VAL A 238 5.88 7.48 11.96
C VAL A 238 5.44 6.04 12.17
N GLY A 239 6.38 5.14 12.37
CA GLY A 239 6.10 3.72 12.61
C GLY A 239 5.35 3.48 13.92
N PHE A 240 5.76 4.14 15.01
CA PHE A 240 5.08 4.02 16.30
C PHE A 240 3.62 4.47 16.24
N ILE A 241 3.35 5.61 15.63
CA ILE A 241 1.99 6.13 15.42
C ILE A 241 1.17 5.18 14.53
N ALA A 242 1.76 4.65 13.45
CA ALA A 242 1.09 3.66 12.60
C ALA A 242 0.68 2.41 13.41
N GLY A 243 1.55 1.95 14.32
CA GLY A 243 1.25 0.84 15.22
C GLY A 243 0.09 1.13 16.19
N LEU A 244 -0.02 2.36 16.70
CA LEU A 244 -1.19 2.78 17.49
C LEU A 244 -2.47 2.80 16.64
N ILE A 245 -2.38 3.40 15.45
CA ILE A 245 -3.51 3.59 14.52
C ILE A 245 -4.09 2.24 14.09
N VAL A 246 -3.27 1.25 13.74
CA VAL A 246 -3.76 -0.01 13.22
C VAL A 246 -4.62 -0.76 14.23
N VAL A 247 -4.26 -0.75 15.52
CA VAL A 247 -5.04 -1.40 16.57
C VAL A 247 -6.41 -0.73 16.73
N VAL A 248 -6.42 0.60 16.72
CA VAL A 248 -7.67 1.38 16.79
C VAL A 248 -8.52 1.11 15.54
N ALA A 249 -7.91 1.08 14.35
CA ALA A 249 -8.61 0.83 13.08
C ALA A 249 -9.29 -0.54 13.06
N VAL A 250 -8.60 -1.61 13.46
CA VAL A 250 -9.18 -2.96 13.57
C VAL A 250 -10.42 -2.96 14.48
N ILE A 251 -10.32 -2.31 15.64
CA ILE A 251 -11.44 -2.23 16.59
C ILE A 251 -12.61 -1.43 16.02
N GLN A 252 -12.35 -0.32 15.33
CA GLN A 252 -13.41 0.51 14.77
C GLN A 252 -14.10 -0.17 13.57
N LEU A 253 -13.35 -0.87 12.71
CA LEU A 253 -13.94 -1.66 11.62
C LEU A 253 -14.83 -2.77 12.16
N ASP A 254 -14.40 -3.48 13.20
CA ASP A 254 -15.23 -4.50 13.86
C ASP A 254 -16.52 -3.89 14.45
N LYS A 255 -16.45 -2.71 15.08
CA LYS A 255 -17.63 -1.99 15.58
C LYS A 255 -18.55 -1.52 14.44
N ALA A 256 -17.97 -1.13 13.31
CA ALA A 256 -18.72 -0.77 12.10
C ALA A 256 -19.29 -2.00 11.36
N ARG A 257 -19.04 -3.22 11.88
CA ARG A 257 -19.43 -4.49 11.27
C ARG A 257 -18.82 -4.73 9.88
N ILE A 258 -17.64 -4.19 9.67
CA ILE A 258 -16.81 -4.46 8.50
C ILE A 258 -15.79 -5.53 8.90
N ASP A 259 -15.99 -6.75 8.40
CA ASP A 259 -15.12 -7.88 8.73
C ASP A 259 -13.84 -7.82 7.89
N ASP A 260 -12.74 -7.46 8.56
CA ASP A 260 -11.37 -7.39 8.02
C ASP A 260 -10.55 -8.58 8.58
N PRO A 261 -10.57 -9.76 7.92
CA PRO A 261 -10.10 -11.02 8.52
C PRO A 261 -8.66 -11.00 9.01
N VAL A 262 -7.79 -10.32 8.31
CA VAL A 262 -6.34 -10.27 8.59
C VAL A 262 -5.84 -8.87 8.92
N GLY A 263 -6.73 -7.88 8.99
CA GLY A 263 -6.36 -6.49 9.20
C GLY A 263 -5.85 -5.79 7.92
N ALA A 264 -6.19 -6.30 6.74
CA ALA A 264 -5.72 -5.76 5.47
C ALA A 264 -6.19 -4.32 5.23
N ILE A 265 -7.45 -4.01 5.52
CA ILE A 265 -8.00 -2.64 5.41
C ILE A 265 -7.34 -1.74 6.45
N SER A 266 -7.24 -2.22 7.69
CA SER A 266 -6.64 -1.47 8.79
C SER A 266 -5.18 -1.12 8.53
N VAL A 267 -4.39 -2.06 8.03
CA VAL A 267 -2.97 -1.87 7.72
C VAL A 267 -2.80 -1.02 6.47
N HIS A 268 -3.41 -1.42 5.34
CA HIS A 268 -3.03 -0.83 4.06
C HIS A 268 -3.82 0.43 3.73
N LEU A 269 -5.12 0.51 4.03
CA LEU A 269 -5.89 1.73 3.80
C LEU A 269 -5.56 2.78 4.86
N VAL A 270 -5.78 2.45 6.13
CA VAL A 270 -5.72 3.47 7.20
C VAL A 270 -4.28 3.92 7.46
N CYS A 271 -3.32 2.98 7.53
CA CYS A 271 -1.93 3.37 7.72
C CYS A 271 -1.26 3.84 6.42
N GLY A 272 -1.82 3.53 5.23
CA GLY A 272 -1.41 4.14 3.97
C GLY A 272 -1.77 5.63 3.90
N ILE A 273 -2.98 5.98 4.32
CA ILE A 273 -3.39 7.40 4.50
C ILE A 273 -2.44 8.10 5.47
N TRP A 274 -2.15 7.47 6.62
CA TRP A 274 -1.19 8.02 7.57
C TRP A 274 0.19 8.24 6.96
N GLY A 275 0.72 7.25 6.22
CA GLY A 275 2.04 7.34 5.58
C GLY A 275 2.14 8.50 4.59
N THR A 276 1.10 8.73 3.82
CA THR A 276 1.03 9.86 2.90
C THR A 276 1.01 11.20 3.63
N LEU A 277 0.24 11.32 4.71
CA LEU A 277 0.20 12.52 5.54
C LEU A 277 1.54 12.73 6.28
N ALA A 278 2.20 11.66 6.70
CA ALA A 278 3.51 11.73 7.37
C ALA A 278 4.58 12.37 6.50
N VAL A 279 4.54 12.20 5.17
CA VAL A 279 5.43 12.94 4.26
C VAL A 279 5.27 14.44 4.43
N GLY A 280 4.05 14.95 4.44
CA GLY A 280 3.79 16.37 4.60
C GLY A 280 4.08 16.93 6.01
N ILE A 281 4.14 16.05 7.03
CA ILE A 281 4.42 16.43 8.42
C ILE A 281 5.93 16.43 8.69
N PHE A 282 6.65 15.41 8.20
CA PHE A 282 8.03 15.12 8.61
C PHE A 282 9.07 15.40 7.54
N SER A 283 8.68 15.61 6.28
CA SER A 283 9.57 16.03 5.21
C SER A 283 9.65 17.56 5.15
N SER A 284 10.85 18.09 4.99
CA SER A 284 11.05 19.54 4.79
C SER A 284 10.71 20.04 3.38
N SER A 285 10.53 19.13 2.42
CA SER A 285 10.35 19.44 1.00
C SER A 285 8.92 19.29 0.51
N HIS A 286 8.01 18.75 1.33
CA HIS A 286 6.63 18.45 0.91
C HIS A 286 5.60 19.05 1.86
N SER A 287 4.57 19.68 1.29
CA SER A 287 3.51 20.34 2.06
C SER A 287 2.45 19.36 2.54
N ILE A 288 2.08 19.46 3.82
CA ILE A 288 0.95 18.72 4.38
C ILE A 288 -0.37 19.06 3.67
N VAL A 289 -0.55 20.30 3.26
CA VAL A 289 -1.75 20.73 2.54
C VAL A 289 -1.85 20.03 1.19
N THR A 290 -0.75 19.97 0.44
CA THR A 290 -0.69 19.25 -0.85
C THR A 290 -1.00 17.77 -0.66
N GLN A 291 -0.35 17.11 0.31
CA GLN A 291 -0.58 15.68 0.58
C GLN A 291 -2.03 15.40 1.00
N PHE A 292 -2.60 16.22 1.87
CA PHE A 292 -3.98 16.08 2.32
C PHE A 292 -5.00 16.33 1.21
N CYS A 293 -4.88 17.44 0.47
CA CYS A 293 -5.81 17.78 -0.60
C CYS A 293 -5.79 16.73 -1.71
N LEU A 294 -4.61 16.28 -2.13
CA LEU A 294 -4.49 15.32 -3.22
C LEU A 294 -4.84 13.89 -2.79
N LEU A 295 -4.65 13.53 -1.52
CA LEU A 295 -5.16 12.27 -0.97
C LEU A 295 -6.69 12.23 -0.99
N TYR A 296 -7.36 13.35 -0.69
CA TYR A 296 -8.81 13.45 -0.71
C TYR A 296 -9.39 13.46 -2.12
N THR A 297 -8.69 14.02 -3.09
CA THR A 297 -9.07 14.04 -4.51
C THR A 297 -8.69 12.78 -5.28
N SER A 298 -7.91 11.89 -4.69
CA SER A 298 -7.70 10.52 -5.19
C SER A 298 -9.07 9.83 -5.32
N PRO A 299 -9.41 9.15 -6.42
CA PRO A 299 -10.74 9.09 -7.01
C PRO A 299 -11.83 8.67 -6.05
N SER A 300 -12.60 9.64 -5.61
CA SER A 300 -13.94 9.41 -5.10
C SER A 300 -14.89 9.28 -6.32
N PRO A 301 -15.79 8.31 -6.35
CA PRO A 301 -16.78 8.18 -7.42
C PRO A 301 -17.74 9.38 -7.55
N ARG A 302 -17.58 10.42 -6.73
CA ARG A 302 -18.46 11.59 -6.68
C ARG A 302 -18.09 12.74 -7.61
N ASP A 303 -16.86 12.77 -8.16
CA ASP A 303 -16.39 13.94 -8.92
C ASP A 303 -16.67 13.90 -10.43
N SER A 304 -17.42 12.89 -10.92
CA SER A 304 -17.87 12.87 -12.33
C SER A 304 -19.11 13.72 -12.62
N SER A 305 -19.62 14.50 -11.64
CA SER A 305 -20.85 15.27 -11.79
C SER A 305 -20.67 16.81 -11.77
N GLN A 306 -19.42 17.31 -11.83
CA GLN A 306 -19.14 18.73 -11.95
C GLN A 306 -18.18 19.00 -13.11
N SER A 307 -18.71 18.99 -14.31
CA SER A 307 -18.17 19.69 -15.48
C SER A 307 -19.31 20.17 -16.34
#